data_d787e4a4fc461bea12a2813f67664afe
#
_entry.id   d787e4a4fc461bea12a2813f67664afe
#
_cell.length_a   1.000
_cell.length_b   1.000
_cell.length_c   1.000
_cell.angle_alpha   90.00
_cell.angle_beta   90.00
_cell.angle_gamma   90.00
#
_symmetry.space_group_name_H-M   'P 1'
#
loop_
_entity.id
_entity.type
_entity.pdbx_description
1 polymer ?
#
loop_
_entity_poly.entity_id
_entity_poly.type
_entity_poly.pdbx_seq_one_letter_code
_entity_poly.pdbx_strand_id
1 'polypeptide(L)' 'LHHSIGVGDSESDVPFLELVAKPICFNPSSKLYRHAKRNKWNVVVERKDVIYEI' A
#
# COMPACT_ATOMS: atom_id res chain seq x y z
N LEU A 1 -3.34 -6.28 16.03
CA LEU A 1 -2.09 -6.70 15.39
C LEU A 1 -1.04 -5.62 15.54
N HIS A 2 -0.39 -5.60 16.70
CA HIS A 2 0.70 -4.69 16.95
C HIS A 2 1.92 -5.11 16.15
N HIS A 3 2.64 -4.17 15.61
CA HIS A 3 3.90 -4.40 14.91
C HIS A 3 3.78 -5.24 13.65
N SER A 4 2.56 -5.45 13.14
CA SER A 4 2.42 -6.19 11.90
C SER A 4 2.63 -5.26 10.70
N ILE A 5 3.24 -5.82 9.65
CA ILE A 5 3.47 -5.11 8.41
C ILE A 5 2.77 -5.92 7.32
N GLY A 6 1.97 -5.25 6.51
CA GLY A 6 1.29 -5.89 5.40
C GLY A 6 1.63 -5.20 4.10
N VAL A 7 1.87 -5.97 3.05
CA VAL A 7 2.19 -5.45 1.72
C VAL A 7 1.11 -5.91 0.75
N GLY A 8 0.56 -4.98 -0.02
CA GLY A 8 -0.47 -5.29 -0.99
C GLY A 8 -0.29 -4.52 -2.28
N ASP A 9 -0.92 -5.00 -3.36
CA ASP A 9 -0.80 -4.39 -4.67
C ASP A 9 -2.14 -4.15 -5.37
N SER A 10 -3.24 -4.61 -4.80
CA SER A 10 -4.56 -4.42 -5.41
C SER A 10 -5.60 -4.10 -4.36
N GLU A 11 -6.77 -3.62 -4.81
CA GLU A 11 -7.84 -3.25 -3.90
C GLU A 11 -8.39 -4.44 -3.12
N SER A 12 -8.17 -5.66 -3.61
CA SER A 12 -8.59 -6.84 -2.87
C SER A 12 -7.78 -7.03 -1.57
N ASP A 13 -6.65 -6.37 -1.46
CA ASP A 13 -5.83 -6.42 -0.25
C ASP A 13 -6.28 -5.42 0.81
N VAL A 14 -7.22 -4.54 0.51
CA VAL A 14 -7.65 -3.51 1.45
C VAL A 14 -8.11 -4.06 2.79
N PRO A 15 -8.97 -5.09 2.85
CA PRO A 15 -9.38 -5.62 4.15
C PRO A 15 -8.21 -6.12 4.98
N PHE A 16 -7.23 -6.74 4.34
CA PHE A 16 -6.04 -7.22 5.01
C PHE A 16 -5.18 -6.03 5.47
N LEU A 17 -4.99 -5.05 4.60
CA LEU A 17 -4.14 -3.90 4.92
C LEU A 17 -4.71 -3.06 6.05
N GLU A 18 -6.04 -3.04 6.20
CA GLU A 18 -6.67 -2.31 7.29
C GLU A 18 -6.46 -2.98 8.64
N LEU A 19 -6.11 -4.26 8.64
CA LEU A 19 -5.91 -5.01 9.87
C LEU A 19 -4.48 -4.92 10.41
N VAL A 20 -3.53 -4.53 9.56
CA VAL A 20 -2.14 -4.50 9.99
C VAL A 20 -1.79 -3.12 10.54
N ALA A 21 -0.76 -3.08 11.39
CA ALA A 21 -0.35 -1.83 12.00
C ALA A 21 0.35 -0.91 11.01
N LYS A 22 1.00 -1.48 10.00
CA LYS A 22 1.76 -0.70 9.03
C LYS A 22 1.49 -1.22 7.62
N PRO A 23 0.43 -0.73 6.98
CA PRO A 23 0.14 -1.14 5.61
C PRO A 23 1.09 -0.47 4.61
N ILE A 24 1.57 -1.26 3.66
CA ILE A 24 2.45 -0.78 2.60
C ILE A 24 1.85 -1.22 1.26
N CYS A 25 1.70 -0.29 0.35
CA CYS A 25 1.19 -0.57 -0.99
C CYS A 25 2.35 -0.52 -1.97
N PHE A 26 2.68 -1.66 -2.55
CA PHE A 26 3.79 -1.79 -3.48
C PHE A 26 3.25 -1.91 -4.90
N ASN A 27 3.61 -0.98 -5.76
CA ASN A 27 3.09 -0.90 -7.13
C ASN A 27 1.56 -1.07 -7.16
N PRO A 28 0.81 -0.28 -6.38
CA PRO A 28 -0.61 -0.52 -6.23
C PRO A 28 -1.38 -0.23 -7.51
N SER A 29 -2.53 -0.92 -7.68
CA SER A 29 -3.49 -0.57 -8.71
C SER A 29 -3.99 0.85 -8.46
N SER A 30 -4.61 1.47 -9.47
CA SER A 30 -5.11 2.83 -9.31
C SER A 30 -6.16 2.93 -8.21
N LYS A 31 -6.99 1.90 -8.04
CA LYS A 31 -7.98 1.88 -6.96
C LYS A 31 -7.32 1.79 -5.60
N LEU A 32 -6.34 0.92 -5.44
CA LEU A 32 -5.63 0.80 -4.19
C LEU A 32 -4.82 2.07 -3.91
N TYR A 33 -4.21 2.65 -4.91
CA TYR A 33 -3.46 3.89 -4.75
C TYR A 33 -4.34 4.99 -4.17
N ARG A 34 -5.55 5.17 -4.73
CA ARG A 34 -6.48 6.18 -4.22
C ARG A 34 -6.85 5.91 -2.77
N HIS A 35 -7.11 4.65 -2.44
CA HIS A 35 -7.47 4.28 -1.08
C HIS A 35 -6.31 4.55 -0.11
N ALA A 36 -5.10 4.20 -0.52
CA ALA A 36 -3.90 4.41 0.29
C ALA A 36 -3.66 5.90 0.54
N LYS A 37 -3.80 6.73 -0.48
CA LYS A 37 -3.62 8.17 -0.33
C LYS A 37 -4.66 8.77 0.61
N ARG A 38 -5.89 8.31 0.50
CA ARG A 38 -6.97 8.78 1.37
C ARG A 38 -6.71 8.43 2.83
N ASN A 39 -6.12 7.27 3.07
CA ASN A 39 -5.86 6.78 4.42
C ASN A 39 -4.44 7.05 4.89
N LYS A 40 -3.65 7.75 4.09
CA LYS A 40 -2.26 8.09 4.40
C LYS A 40 -1.39 6.86 4.63
N TRP A 41 -1.65 5.81 3.88
CA TRP A 41 -0.82 4.61 3.91
C TRP A 41 0.46 4.83 3.11
N ASN A 42 1.50 4.06 3.43
CA ASN A 42 2.74 4.11 2.68
C ASN A 42 2.54 3.51 1.29
N VAL A 43 3.02 4.21 0.27
CA VAL A 43 2.94 3.75 -1.11
C VAL A 43 4.35 3.77 -1.69
N VAL A 44 4.74 2.66 -2.29
CA VAL A 44 6.02 2.53 -2.98
C VAL A 44 5.73 2.14 -4.41
N VAL A 45 6.23 2.92 -5.35
CA VAL A 45 6.09 2.62 -6.77
C VAL A 45 7.48 2.39 -7.32
N GLU A 46 7.71 1.19 -7.85
CA GLU A 46 8.99 0.83 -8.44
C GLU A 46 8.81 0.58 -9.92
N ARG A 47 9.62 1.22 -10.71
CA ARG A 47 9.70 0.99 -12.15
C ARG A 47 11.11 0.55 -12.48
N LYS A 48 11.31 0.10 -13.71
CA LYS A 48 12.62 -0.37 -14.16
C LYS A 48 13.74 0.61 -13.87
N ASP A 49 13.44 1.89 -13.98
CA ASP A 49 14.44 2.95 -13.92
C ASP A 49 14.17 3.98 -12.82
N VAL A 50 13.06 3.90 -12.12
CA VAL A 50 12.68 4.92 -11.14
C VAL A 50 11.96 4.28 -9.96
N ILE A 51 12.29 4.77 -8.76
CA ILE A 51 11.60 4.39 -7.53
C ILE A 51 11.01 5.65 -6.92
N TYR A 52 9.72 5.62 -6.61
CA TYR A 52 9.05 6.71 -5.92
C TYR A 52 8.57 6.26 -4.55
N GLU A 53 8.72 7.15 -3.58
CA GLU A 53 8.06 7.01 -2.28
C GLU A 53 7.08 8.15 -2.13
N ILE A 54 5.86 7.80 -1.88
CA ILE A 54 4.79 8.78 -1.81
C ILE A 54 4.10 8.72 -0.45
#